data_02c8a9d92f8a003c6a35a1ae2fd16a85
#
_entry.id   02c8a9d92f8a003c6a35a1ae2fd16a85
#
_cell.length_a   1.000
_cell.length_b   1.000
_cell.length_c   1.000
_cell.angle_alpha   90.00
_cell.angle_beta   90.00
_cell.angle_gamma   90.00
#
_symmetry.space_group_name_H-M   'P 1'
#
loop_
_entity.id
_entity.type
_entity.pdbx_description
1 polymer ?
#
loop_
_entity_poly.entity_id
_entity_poly.type
_entity_poly.pdbx_seq_one_letter_code
_entity_poly.pdbx_strand_id
1 'polypeptide(L)'
;MFFILTYITQSFVNGIIPLYMPILLRDIGYRTALIGVFLAIAEGAGILGPFLFGRFADRSGNYKVSLITAYSITAVVTLPIAHITNPVITALLIVFISVGFRSVTPLIDAMTTINLGEKGNYGRIRMFGSLSYVCFVFLMQWVPVMRPNTAGNISFWMCLTCVLAITGTIIIPSKYANRRLNMENSKSGREPITSETETKQKKSIWTPVFIIGLISIILSRLASTPAYSFFPLFLVEYMQWDAVGLMFGIGALSEIPVMYFSHRLIRRFGAMPLIAFSSAMVALRLGIYAIFPFKAGIVFAQLLNSICFGVFHPAAIVFISSCVPPEKRSFGMTLYISVGWGIPNLIGNLLCGFVVEYAGYRQLFGSFTIFAILGAAVYYVYRFKEAHAHGRTEKT
;
A
#
# COMPACT_ATOMS: atom_id res chain seq x y z
N MET A 1 -10.98 22.06 5.01
CA MET A 1 -11.51 21.95 3.63
C MET A 1 -10.39 21.63 2.64
N PHE A 2 -9.30 22.41 2.53
CA PHE A 2 -8.21 22.20 1.56
C PHE A 2 -7.58 20.79 1.61
N PHE A 3 -7.24 20.28 2.80
CA PHE A 3 -6.66 18.95 2.94
C PHE A 3 -7.60 17.83 2.48
N ILE A 4 -8.91 17.97 2.70
CA ILE A 4 -9.91 17.03 2.20
C ILE A 4 -9.85 16.94 0.67
N LEU A 5 -9.77 18.08 -0.03
CA LEU A 5 -9.67 18.14 -1.48
C LEU A 5 -8.40 17.44 -1.99
N THR A 6 -7.27 17.62 -1.28
CA THR A 6 -6.01 16.94 -1.64
C THR A 6 -6.12 15.42 -1.51
N TYR A 7 -6.76 14.90 -0.45
CA TYR A 7 -7.00 13.45 -0.33
C TYR A 7 -7.98 12.93 -1.37
N ILE A 8 -9.00 13.71 -1.75
CA ILE A 8 -9.95 13.36 -2.82
C ILE A 8 -9.21 13.21 -4.14
N THR A 9 -8.44 14.22 -4.54
CA THR A 9 -7.72 14.19 -5.83
C THR A 9 -6.61 13.14 -5.85
N GLN A 10 -5.89 12.93 -4.74
CA GLN A 10 -4.94 11.83 -4.60
C GLN A 10 -5.59 10.46 -4.75
N SER A 11 -6.82 10.30 -4.28
CA SER A 11 -7.55 9.03 -4.40
C SER A 11 -7.90 8.69 -5.84
N PHE A 12 -8.07 9.68 -6.71
CA PHE A 12 -8.24 9.46 -8.14
C PHE A 12 -6.97 8.89 -8.77
N VAL A 13 -5.81 9.44 -8.40
CA VAL A 13 -4.52 8.91 -8.86
C VAL A 13 -4.30 7.47 -8.36
N ASN A 14 -4.65 7.18 -7.10
CA ASN A 14 -4.60 5.83 -6.53
C ASN A 14 -5.59 4.86 -7.21
N GLY A 15 -6.69 5.36 -7.73
CA GLY A 15 -7.72 4.57 -8.42
C GLY A 15 -7.39 4.23 -9.87
N ILE A 16 -6.37 4.85 -10.47
CA ILE A 16 -6.02 4.60 -11.87
C ILE A 16 -4.61 4.00 -12.03
N ILE A 17 -3.57 4.58 -11.44
CA ILE A 17 -2.18 4.16 -11.69
C ILE A 17 -1.94 2.71 -11.28
N PRO A 18 -2.11 2.27 -10.03
CA PRO A 18 -1.79 0.90 -9.64
C PRO A 18 -2.73 -0.14 -10.22
N LEU A 19 -4.00 0.22 -10.46
CA LEU A 19 -4.99 -0.72 -10.96
C LEU A 19 -4.82 -1.04 -12.44
N TYR A 20 -4.53 -0.03 -13.25
CA TYR A 20 -4.53 -0.14 -14.70
C TYR A 20 -3.15 -0.16 -15.32
N MET A 21 -2.07 0.06 -14.55
CA MET A 21 -0.68 -0.07 -15.04
C MET A 21 -0.39 -1.46 -15.64
N PRO A 22 -0.79 -2.58 -15.01
CA PRO A 22 -0.56 -3.90 -15.60
C PRO A 22 -1.31 -4.08 -16.94
N ILE A 23 -2.54 -3.57 -17.02
CA ILE A 23 -3.37 -3.63 -18.23
C ILE A 23 -2.76 -2.77 -19.34
N LEU A 24 -2.31 -1.56 -19.02
CA LEU A 24 -1.62 -0.67 -19.95
C LEU A 24 -0.38 -1.36 -20.55
N LEU A 25 0.46 -1.96 -19.72
CA LEU A 25 1.65 -2.67 -20.17
C LEU A 25 1.31 -3.86 -21.05
N ARG A 26 0.22 -4.55 -20.75
CA ARG A 26 -0.28 -5.66 -21.56
C ARG A 26 -0.79 -5.20 -22.92
N ASP A 27 -1.55 -4.10 -22.95
CA ASP A 27 -2.12 -3.53 -24.18
C ASP A 27 -1.04 -2.97 -25.12
N ILE A 28 0.09 -2.49 -24.58
CA ILE A 28 1.29 -2.12 -25.36
C ILE A 28 1.92 -3.36 -26.05
N GLY A 29 1.64 -4.58 -25.55
CA GLY A 29 2.14 -5.83 -26.13
C GLY A 29 3.24 -6.52 -25.31
N TYR A 30 3.50 -6.11 -24.08
CA TYR A 30 4.48 -6.76 -23.23
C TYR A 30 3.98 -8.11 -22.70
N ARG A 31 4.92 -9.11 -22.69
CA ARG A 31 4.66 -10.43 -22.10
C ARG A 31 4.51 -10.32 -20.58
N THR A 32 3.78 -11.25 -19.99
CA THR A 32 3.44 -11.22 -18.57
C THR A 32 4.67 -11.26 -17.65
N ALA A 33 5.72 -12.01 -18.04
CA ALA A 33 7.00 -12.02 -17.31
C ALA A 33 7.63 -10.62 -17.25
N LEU A 34 7.63 -9.89 -18.38
CA LEU A 34 8.21 -8.55 -18.43
C LEU A 34 7.35 -7.52 -17.67
N ILE A 35 6.03 -7.69 -17.69
CA ILE A 35 5.11 -6.89 -16.83
C ILE A 35 5.49 -7.09 -15.36
N GLY A 36 5.75 -8.31 -14.92
CA GLY A 36 6.23 -8.61 -13.57
C GLY A 36 7.53 -7.87 -13.22
N VAL A 37 8.49 -7.84 -14.16
CA VAL A 37 9.74 -7.08 -14.00
C VAL A 37 9.46 -5.57 -13.86
N PHE A 38 8.59 -5.01 -14.70
CA PHE A 38 8.23 -3.59 -14.62
C PHE A 38 7.54 -3.23 -13.32
N LEU A 39 6.64 -4.07 -12.83
CA LEU A 39 5.98 -3.86 -11.54
C LEU A 39 6.97 -4.00 -10.37
N ALA A 40 7.94 -4.90 -10.46
CA ALA A 40 9.02 -5.01 -9.49
C ALA A 40 9.93 -3.77 -9.48
N ILE A 41 10.28 -3.24 -10.66
CA ILE A 41 11.01 -1.98 -10.80
C ILE A 41 10.20 -0.83 -10.18
N ALA A 42 8.89 -0.80 -10.41
CA ALA A 42 8.00 0.20 -9.80
C ALA A 42 8.02 0.14 -8.27
N GLU A 43 7.97 -1.05 -7.67
CA GLU A 43 8.06 -1.20 -6.21
C GLU A 43 9.43 -0.77 -5.67
N GLY A 44 10.53 -1.18 -6.31
CA GLY A 44 11.89 -0.80 -5.93
C GLY A 44 12.13 0.72 -6.03
N ALA A 45 11.76 1.33 -7.14
CA ALA A 45 11.84 2.77 -7.35
C ALA A 45 10.93 3.55 -6.38
N GLY A 46 9.75 2.98 -6.07
CA GLY A 46 8.79 3.55 -5.14
C GLY A 46 9.31 3.68 -3.70
N ILE A 47 10.28 2.87 -3.29
CA ILE A 47 10.94 3.00 -1.99
C ILE A 47 11.79 4.28 -1.94
N LEU A 48 12.44 4.63 -3.04
CA LEU A 48 13.34 5.81 -3.11
C LEU A 48 12.56 7.13 -3.14
N GLY A 49 11.37 7.13 -3.74
CA GLY A 49 10.56 8.33 -3.93
C GLY A 49 10.33 9.17 -2.65
N PRO A 50 9.74 8.59 -1.59
CA PRO A 50 9.51 9.30 -0.33
C PRO A 50 10.76 9.88 0.31
N PHE A 51 11.92 9.21 0.18
CA PHE A 51 13.20 9.73 0.69
C PHE A 51 13.67 10.95 -0.08
N LEU A 52 13.58 10.91 -1.41
CA LEU A 52 14.01 12.01 -2.27
C LEU A 52 13.12 13.25 -2.07
N PHE A 53 11.81 13.08 -2.21
CA PHE A 53 10.86 14.17 -2.11
C PHE A 53 10.63 14.65 -0.68
N GLY A 54 10.70 13.75 0.31
CA GLY A 54 10.68 14.12 1.73
C GLY A 54 11.85 15.02 2.09
N ARG A 55 13.06 14.62 1.67
CA ARG A 55 14.28 15.42 1.88
C ARG A 55 14.21 16.78 1.17
N PHE A 56 13.66 16.82 -0.05
CA PHE A 56 13.43 18.05 -0.78
C PHE A 56 12.41 18.95 -0.07
N ALA A 57 11.29 18.40 0.41
CA ALA A 57 10.27 19.12 1.17
C ALA A 57 10.84 19.67 2.48
N ASP A 58 11.62 18.88 3.22
CA ASP A 58 12.23 19.30 4.49
C ASP A 58 13.27 20.40 4.29
N ARG A 59 14.10 20.33 3.24
CA ARG A 59 15.12 21.34 2.92
C ARG A 59 14.51 22.64 2.42
N SER A 60 13.56 22.57 1.50
CA SER A 60 12.87 23.74 0.96
C SER A 60 11.90 24.37 1.97
N GLY A 61 11.45 23.57 2.95
CA GLY A 61 10.38 23.93 3.89
C GLY A 61 9.00 24.05 3.22
N ASN A 62 8.86 23.64 1.96
CA ASN A 62 7.64 23.83 1.17
C ASN A 62 7.10 22.53 0.59
N TYR A 63 6.15 21.92 1.30
CA TYR A 63 5.48 20.69 0.90
C TYR A 63 4.67 20.83 -0.41
N LYS A 64 4.12 22.02 -0.67
CA LYS A 64 3.31 22.28 -1.88
C LYS A 64 4.14 22.16 -3.16
N VAL A 65 5.35 22.73 -3.16
CA VAL A 65 6.27 22.62 -4.30
C VAL A 65 6.65 21.16 -4.53
N SER A 66 6.98 20.42 -3.47
CA SER A 66 7.33 18.99 -3.57
C SER A 66 6.19 18.15 -4.14
N LEU A 67 4.94 18.41 -3.71
CA LEU A 67 3.75 17.73 -4.22
C LEU A 67 3.50 18.03 -5.69
N ILE A 68 3.55 19.33 -6.07
CA ILE A 68 3.35 19.74 -7.47
C ILE A 68 4.42 19.11 -8.35
N THR A 69 5.69 19.13 -7.94
CA THR A 69 6.79 18.52 -8.71
C THR A 69 6.59 17.02 -8.88
N ALA A 70 6.21 16.29 -7.80
CA ALA A 70 5.96 14.87 -7.85
C ALA A 70 4.82 14.50 -8.80
N TYR A 71 3.70 15.21 -8.72
CA TYR A 71 2.58 15.02 -9.66
C TYR A 71 2.92 15.41 -11.09
N SER A 72 3.67 16.50 -11.30
CA SER A 72 4.06 16.97 -12.63
C SER A 72 4.97 15.96 -13.33
N ILE A 73 5.96 15.40 -12.62
CA ILE A 73 6.80 14.33 -13.17
C ILE A 73 5.93 13.13 -13.56
N THR A 74 5.02 12.69 -12.66
CA THR A 74 4.13 11.59 -12.95
C THR A 74 3.24 11.87 -14.17
N ALA A 75 2.60 13.05 -14.23
CA ALA A 75 1.72 13.45 -15.33
C ALA A 75 2.43 13.47 -16.70
N VAL A 76 3.60 14.11 -16.76
CA VAL A 76 4.36 14.25 -18.01
C VAL A 76 4.82 12.88 -18.52
N VAL A 77 5.25 12.00 -17.62
CA VAL A 77 5.80 10.69 -17.98
C VAL A 77 4.71 9.70 -18.34
N THR A 78 3.50 9.83 -17.79
CA THR A 78 2.38 8.93 -18.12
C THR A 78 1.83 9.14 -19.54
N LEU A 79 1.97 10.32 -20.16
CA LEU A 79 1.46 10.58 -21.51
C LEU A 79 2.13 9.72 -22.60
N PRO A 80 3.47 9.68 -22.71
CA PRO A 80 4.12 8.95 -23.79
C PRO A 80 4.16 7.43 -23.56
N ILE A 81 3.93 6.92 -22.35
CA ILE A 81 4.15 5.51 -22.03
C ILE A 81 3.32 4.56 -22.90
N ALA A 82 2.11 4.97 -23.29
CA ALA A 82 1.21 4.16 -24.14
C ALA A 82 1.74 3.94 -25.56
N HIS A 83 2.68 4.76 -26.03
CA HIS A 83 3.21 4.72 -27.38
C HIS A 83 4.64 4.18 -27.45
N ILE A 84 5.23 3.81 -26.30
CA ILE A 84 6.62 3.36 -26.21
C ILE A 84 6.64 1.85 -26.04
N THR A 85 7.22 1.17 -27.04
CA THR A 85 7.38 -0.29 -27.06
C THR A 85 8.80 -0.75 -26.67
N ASN A 86 9.74 0.18 -26.50
CA ASN A 86 11.10 -0.16 -26.08
C ASN A 86 11.12 -0.45 -24.57
N PRO A 87 11.50 -1.67 -24.13
CA PRO A 87 11.39 -2.07 -22.73
C PRO A 87 12.32 -1.28 -21.79
N VAL A 88 13.47 -0.81 -22.27
CA VAL A 88 14.39 -0.01 -21.44
C VAL A 88 13.79 1.37 -21.16
N ILE A 89 13.25 2.01 -22.20
CA ILE A 89 12.62 3.33 -22.05
C ILE A 89 11.38 3.20 -21.17
N THR A 90 10.54 2.18 -21.37
CA THR A 90 9.37 1.91 -20.52
C THR A 90 9.77 1.70 -19.06
N ALA A 91 10.85 0.95 -18.79
CA ALA A 91 11.36 0.79 -17.43
C ALA A 91 11.77 2.14 -16.79
N LEU A 92 12.46 2.99 -17.54
CA LEU A 92 12.82 4.34 -17.06
C LEU A 92 11.59 5.20 -16.78
N LEU A 93 10.59 5.19 -17.66
CA LEU A 93 9.33 5.91 -17.42
C LEU A 93 8.62 5.40 -16.16
N ILE A 94 8.58 4.08 -15.94
CA ILE A 94 8.00 3.46 -14.75
C ILE A 94 8.74 3.89 -13.48
N VAL A 95 10.08 3.99 -13.52
CA VAL A 95 10.87 4.53 -12.39
C VAL A 95 10.40 5.95 -12.04
N PHE A 96 10.29 6.84 -13.00
CA PHE A 96 9.86 8.22 -12.75
C PHE A 96 8.41 8.29 -12.28
N ILE A 97 7.49 7.53 -12.86
CA ILE A 97 6.10 7.42 -12.39
C ILE A 97 6.08 6.97 -10.94
N SER A 98 6.81 5.92 -10.58
CA SER A 98 6.79 5.33 -9.24
C SER A 98 7.43 6.25 -8.21
N VAL A 99 8.56 6.88 -8.53
CA VAL A 99 9.22 7.86 -7.64
C VAL A 99 8.29 9.03 -7.35
N GLY A 100 7.62 9.59 -8.37
CA GLY A 100 6.65 10.66 -8.18
C GLY A 100 5.42 10.21 -7.39
N PHE A 101 4.73 9.19 -7.89
CA PHE A 101 3.47 8.69 -7.34
C PHE A 101 3.56 8.24 -5.87
N ARG A 102 4.58 7.42 -5.52
CA ARG A 102 4.75 6.88 -4.16
C ARG A 102 5.16 7.94 -3.14
N SER A 103 5.72 9.07 -3.58
CA SER A 103 6.12 10.18 -2.70
C SER A 103 4.94 10.99 -2.19
N VAL A 104 3.84 11.01 -2.92
CA VAL A 104 2.74 11.95 -2.68
C VAL A 104 2.03 11.68 -1.37
N THR A 105 1.62 10.44 -1.09
CA THR A 105 0.87 10.10 0.12
C THR A 105 1.61 10.48 1.40
N PRO A 106 2.90 10.13 1.59
CA PRO A 106 3.66 10.56 2.76
C PRO A 106 3.80 12.09 2.89
N LEU A 107 3.91 12.80 1.77
CA LEU A 107 3.99 14.28 1.78
C LEU A 107 2.67 14.92 2.20
N ILE A 108 1.53 14.40 1.70
CA ILE A 108 0.19 14.87 2.10
C ILE A 108 -0.04 14.57 3.59
N ASP A 109 0.30 13.37 4.04
CA ASP A 109 0.15 12.95 5.44
C ASP A 109 0.99 13.84 6.36
N ALA A 110 2.25 14.11 6.01
CA ALA A 110 3.14 14.98 6.76
C ALA A 110 2.61 16.43 6.81
N MET A 111 2.22 16.99 5.66
CA MET A 111 1.67 18.34 5.59
C MET A 111 0.38 18.47 6.40
N THR A 112 -0.49 17.47 6.34
CA THR A 112 -1.77 17.46 7.06
C THR A 112 -1.57 17.36 8.56
N THR A 113 -0.70 16.45 9.04
CA THR A 113 -0.44 16.25 10.47
C THR A 113 0.25 17.45 11.11
N ILE A 114 1.19 18.09 10.43
CA ILE A 114 1.85 19.31 10.90
C ILE A 114 0.84 20.45 11.12
N ASN A 115 -0.15 20.56 10.22
CA ASN A 115 -1.12 21.66 10.29
C ASN A 115 -2.32 21.39 11.22
N LEU A 116 -2.68 20.14 11.43
CA LEU A 116 -3.79 19.80 12.34
C LEU A 116 -3.40 19.82 13.82
N GLY A 117 -2.13 19.56 14.14
CA GLY A 117 -1.65 19.38 15.51
C GLY A 117 -2.35 18.22 16.24
N GLU A 118 -2.21 18.19 17.59
CA GLU A 118 -2.75 17.10 18.43
C GLU A 118 -4.29 17.05 18.51
N LYS A 119 -4.96 18.19 18.31
CA LYS A 119 -6.43 18.32 18.41
C LYS A 119 -7.16 18.03 17.09
N GLY A 120 -6.41 17.89 15.97
CA GLY A 120 -7.01 17.69 14.65
C GLY A 120 -7.45 16.24 14.42
N ASN A 121 -8.62 16.05 13.81
CA ASN A 121 -9.11 14.73 13.47
C ASN A 121 -8.59 14.28 12.09
N TYR A 122 -7.30 13.88 12.05
CA TYR A 122 -6.65 13.34 10.87
C TYR A 122 -7.43 12.19 10.22
N GLY A 123 -7.94 11.26 11.04
CA GLY A 123 -8.69 10.10 10.55
C GLY A 123 -9.95 10.50 9.77
N ARG A 124 -10.65 11.56 10.21
CA ARG A 124 -11.83 12.06 9.50
C ARG A 124 -11.49 12.63 8.14
N ILE A 125 -10.37 13.36 8.02
CA ILE A 125 -9.92 13.91 6.74
C ILE A 125 -9.51 12.77 5.79
N ARG A 126 -8.76 11.78 6.27
CA ARG A 126 -8.31 10.64 5.47
C ARG A 126 -9.47 9.75 5.00
N MET A 127 -10.56 9.67 5.77
CA MET A 127 -11.77 8.93 5.39
C MET A 127 -12.38 9.44 4.08
N PHE A 128 -12.35 10.76 3.83
CA PHE A 128 -12.81 11.32 2.56
C PHE A 128 -12.00 10.81 1.36
N GLY A 129 -10.71 10.57 1.54
CA GLY A 129 -9.87 9.93 0.52
C GLY A 129 -10.35 8.51 0.19
N SER A 130 -10.63 7.68 1.22
CA SER A 130 -11.11 6.31 0.99
C SER A 130 -12.49 6.29 0.32
N LEU A 131 -13.40 7.16 0.74
CA LEU A 131 -14.73 7.28 0.11
C LEU A 131 -14.62 7.73 -1.35
N SER A 132 -13.77 8.72 -1.63
CA SER A 132 -13.53 9.23 -2.98
C SER A 132 -12.89 8.18 -3.89
N TYR A 133 -11.99 7.34 -3.35
CA TYR A 133 -11.44 6.21 -4.08
C TYR A 133 -12.54 5.25 -4.55
N VAL A 134 -13.43 4.83 -3.63
CA VAL A 134 -14.53 3.93 -3.97
C VAL A 134 -15.46 4.55 -5.01
N CYS A 135 -15.86 5.81 -4.82
CA CYS A 135 -16.70 6.52 -5.78
C CYS A 135 -16.03 6.61 -7.15
N PHE A 136 -14.73 6.94 -7.20
CA PHE A 136 -14.00 7.10 -8.44
C PHE A 136 -13.86 5.80 -9.23
N VAL A 137 -13.50 4.70 -8.58
CA VAL A 137 -13.35 3.41 -9.27
C VAL A 137 -14.69 2.86 -9.75
N PHE A 138 -15.78 3.15 -9.05
CA PHE A 138 -17.13 2.82 -9.53
C PHE A 138 -17.55 3.69 -10.71
N LEU A 139 -17.26 4.99 -10.70
CA LEU A 139 -17.51 5.87 -11.84
C LEU A 139 -16.73 5.40 -13.09
N MET A 140 -15.45 5.06 -12.92
CA MET A 140 -14.63 4.48 -13.99
C MET A 140 -15.23 3.19 -14.57
N GLN A 141 -15.92 2.41 -13.74
CA GLN A 141 -16.55 1.16 -14.18
C GLN A 141 -17.89 1.37 -14.88
N TRP A 142 -18.73 2.29 -14.36
CA TRP A 142 -20.12 2.41 -14.82
C TRP A 142 -20.32 3.44 -15.94
N VAL A 143 -19.44 4.45 -16.01
CA VAL A 143 -19.52 5.48 -17.05
C VAL A 143 -18.70 5.05 -18.27
N PRO A 144 -19.32 4.68 -19.42
CA PRO A 144 -18.61 4.11 -20.57
C PRO A 144 -17.47 5.00 -21.10
N VAL A 145 -17.66 6.33 -21.10
CA VAL A 145 -16.66 7.30 -21.57
C VAL A 145 -15.44 7.34 -20.64
N MET A 146 -15.59 6.96 -19.37
CA MET A 146 -14.52 6.97 -18.38
C MET A 146 -13.75 5.64 -18.30
N ARG A 147 -14.24 4.58 -18.93
CA ARG A 147 -13.60 3.25 -18.86
C ARG A 147 -12.22 3.26 -19.49
N PRO A 148 -11.18 2.88 -18.71
CA PRO A 148 -9.81 2.82 -19.22
C PRO A 148 -9.61 1.46 -19.95
N ASN A 149 -9.98 1.39 -21.21
CA ASN A 149 -10.04 0.18 -22.02
C ASN A 149 -8.91 0.02 -23.05
N THR A 150 -8.12 1.05 -23.28
CA THR A 150 -6.94 1.02 -24.16
C THR A 150 -5.75 1.69 -23.50
N ALA A 151 -4.52 1.34 -23.92
CA ALA A 151 -3.30 1.93 -23.38
C ALA A 151 -3.32 3.47 -23.44
N GLY A 152 -3.75 4.04 -24.55
CA GLY A 152 -3.90 5.49 -24.73
C GLY A 152 -4.91 6.12 -23.77
N ASN A 153 -6.06 5.46 -23.58
CA ASN A 153 -7.08 5.93 -22.66
C ASN A 153 -6.62 5.81 -21.20
N ILE A 154 -5.98 4.70 -20.81
CA ILE A 154 -5.39 4.52 -19.48
C ILE A 154 -4.35 5.62 -19.21
N SER A 155 -3.44 5.85 -20.14
CA SER A 155 -2.40 6.89 -20.07
C SER A 155 -3.01 8.29 -19.91
N PHE A 156 -4.05 8.61 -20.69
CA PHE A 156 -4.79 9.87 -20.57
C PHE A 156 -5.40 10.06 -19.19
N TRP A 157 -6.09 9.04 -18.64
CA TRP A 157 -6.67 9.12 -17.30
C TRP A 157 -5.62 9.22 -16.20
N MET A 158 -4.47 8.52 -16.35
CA MET A 158 -3.33 8.69 -15.42
C MET A 158 -2.83 10.13 -15.39
N CYS A 159 -2.65 10.74 -16.54
CA CYS A 159 -2.24 12.15 -16.66
C CYS A 159 -3.30 13.10 -16.09
N LEU A 160 -4.56 12.95 -16.50
CA LEU A 160 -5.66 13.83 -16.10
C LEU A 160 -5.86 13.82 -14.57
N THR A 161 -5.81 12.66 -13.93
CA THR A 161 -5.92 12.57 -12.47
C THR A 161 -4.75 13.24 -11.75
N CYS A 162 -3.53 13.17 -12.30
CA CYS A 162 -2.38 13.91 -11.77
C CYS A 162 -2.57 15.42 -11.94
N VAL A 163 -3.08 15.90 -13.08
CA VAL A 163 -3.40 17.31 -13.30
C VAL A 163 -4.47 17.80 -12.33
N LEU A 164 -5.52 17.01 -12.09
CA LEU A 164 -6.53 17.31 -11.07
C LEU A 164 -5.92 17.37 -9.66
N ALA A 165 -4.94 16.51 -9.35
CA ALA A 165 -4.24 16.55 -8.08
C ALA A 165 -3.30 17.76 -7.94
N ILE A 166 -2.69 18.21 -9.04
CA ILE A 166 -1.93 19.48 -9.08
C ILE A 166 -2.86 20.65 -8.78
N THR A 167 -4.02 20.74 -9.44
CA THR A 167 -4.99 21.83 -9.18
C THR A 167 -5.48 21.83 -7.75
N GLY A 168 -5.82 20.63 -7.19
CA GLY A 168 -6.18 20.47 -5.78
C GLY A 168 -5.07 20.94 -4.82
N THR A 169 -3.81 20.71 -5.19
CA THR A 169 -2.64 21.15 -4.41
C THR A 169 -2.41 22.66 -4.52
N ILE A 170 -2.63 23.26 -5.70
CA ILE A 170 -2.46 24.71 -5.93
C ILE A 170 -3.43 25.52 -5.06
N ILE A 171 -4.63 25.04 -4.83
CA ILE A 171 -5.67 25.69 -4.01
C ILE A 171 -5.25 25.78 -2.53
N ILE A 172 -4.29 24.98 -2.05
CA ILE A 172 -3.81 25.07 -0.66
C ILE A 172 -3.10 26.40 -0.44
N PRO A 173 -3.54 27.22 0.53
CA PRO A 173 -2.85 28.48 0.85
C PRO A 173 -1.41 28.23 1.31
N SER A 174 -0.48 29.10 0.89
CA SER A 174 0.96 28.96 1.16
C SER A 174 1.29 28.88 2.66
N LYS A 175 0.48 29.47 3.53
CA LYS A 175 0.64 29.39 4.99
C LYS A 175 0.57 27.96 5.54
N TYR A 176 -0.18 27.06 4.91
CA TYR A 176 -0.29 25.64 5.31
C TYR A 176 0.77 24.74 4.65
N ALA A 177 1.41 25.23 3.60
CA ALA A 177 2.41 24.49 2.84
C ALA A 177 3.84 24.72 3.36
N ASN A 178 4.07 25.78 4.13
CA ASN A 178 5.43 26.21 4.54
C ASN A 178 5.69 25.86 6.02
N ARG A 179 6.58 24.89 6.25
CA ARG A 179 6.97 24.43 7.59
C ARG A 179 7.65 25.52 8.43
N ARG A 180 8.42 26.43 7.79
CA ARG A 180 9.15 27.51 8.50
C ARG A 180 8.18 28.47 9.17
N LEU A 181 7.12 28.87 8.48
CA LEU A 181 6.09 29.77 9.04
C LEU A 181 5.32 29.15 10.22
N ASN A 182 5.11 27.83 10.17
CA ASN A 182 4.40 27.12 11.24
C ASN A 182 5.28 26.85 12.47
N MET A 183 6.61 26.72 12.32
CA MET A 183 7.54 26.59 13.45
C MET A 183 7.75 27.89 14.20
N GLU A 184 7.75 29.04 13.53
CA GLU A 184 7.83 30.35 14.19
C GLU A 184 6.60 30.62 15.06
N ASN A 185 5.41 30.26 14.57
CA ASN A 185 4.17 30.38 15.34
C ASN A 185 4.06 29.36 16.50
N SER A 186 4.79 28.24 16.45
CA SER A 186 4.77 27.18 17.47
C SER A 186 5.84 27.39 18.55
N LYS A 187 6.91 28.14 18.28
CA LYS A 187 7.97 28.45 19.26
C LYS A 187 7.52 29.38 20.39
N SER A 188 6.37 30.01 20.25
CA SER A 188 5.78 30.88 21.27
C SER A 188 5.18 30.12 22.48
N GLY A 189 5.23 28.78 22.52
CA GLY A 189 4.53 28.05 23.58
C GLY A 189 5.07 26.69 23.98
N ARG A 190 6.32 26.32 23.67
CA ARG A 190 6.91 25.05 24.16
C ARG A 190 8.20 25.30 24.89
N GLU A 191 8.17 25.08 26.21
CA GLU A 191 9.38 24.80 26.97
C GLU A 191 10.09 23.54 26.43
N PRO A 192 11.44 23.52 26.39
CA PRO A 192 12.18 22.33 26.02
C PRO A 192 11.87 21.23 27.01
N ILE A 193 11.31 20.12 26.55
CA ILE A 193 11.26 18.90 27.34
C ILE A 193 12.73 18.47 27.55
N THR A 194 13.26 18.78 28.71
CA THR A 194 14.52 18.25 29.19
C THR A 194 14.42 16.73 29.20
N SER A 195 15.15 16.10 28.30
CA SER A 195 15.34 14.66 28.31
C SER A 195 16.12 14.28 29.56
N GLU A 196 15.42 13.85 30.60
CA GLU A 196 16.02 13.10 31.67
C GLU A 196 16.70 11.86 31.07
N THR A 197 18.01 11.83 31.20
CA THR A 197 18.89 10.75 30.76
C THR A 197 18.75 9.59 31.75
N GLU A 198 17.63 8.86 31.66
CA GLU A 198 17.58 7.53 32.27
C GLU A 198 18.39 6.58 31.38
N THR A 199 19.49 6.08 31.92
CA THR A 199 20.30 4.96 31.42
C THR A 199 19.43 3.69 31.36
N LYS A 200 18.57 3.57 30.34
CA LYS A 200 17.84 2.34 30.07
C LYS A 200 18.71 1.43 29.21
N GLN A 201 19.01 0.24 29.75
CA GLN A 201 19.63 -0.88 29.04
C GLN A 201 19.13 -0.94 27.57
N LYS A 202 20.06 -0.93 26.61
CA LYS A 202 19.81 -1.13 25.19
C LYS A 202 19.18 -2.51 24.95
N LYS A 203 17.87 -2.66 25.18
CA LYS A 203 17.17 -3.88 24.78
C LYS A 203 17.26 -4.01 23.25
N SER A 204 17.76 -5.16 22.80
CA SER A 204 17.81 -5.51 21.38
C SER A 204 16.38 -5.53 20.81
N ILE A 205 16.18 -4.91 19.64
CA ILE A 205 14.91 -4.97 18.89
C ILE A 205 14.69 -6.40 18.36
N TRP A 206 15.78 -7.12 18.06
CA TRP A 206 15.76 -8.43 17.45
C TRP A 206 15.42 -9.53 18.45
N THR A 207 14.23 -9.47 19.02
CA THR A 207 13.70 -10.55 19.86
C THR A 207 13.14 -11.67 18.95
N PRO A 208 13.11 -12.93 19.42
CA PRO A 208 12.51 -14.04 18.65
C PRO A 208 11.08 -13.74 18.22
N VAL A 209 10.29 -13.13 19.10
CA VAL A 209 8.90 -12.72 18.80
C VAL A 209 8.85 -11.71 17.64
N PHE A 210 9.75 -10.70 17.66
CA PHE A 210 9.81 -9.71 16.60
C PHE A 210 10.21 -10.31 15.26
N ILE A 211 11.22 -11.19 15.24
CA ILE A 211 11.68 -11.86 14.01
C ILE A 211 10.54 -12.73 13.43
N ILE A 212 9.88 -13.53 14.26
CA ILE A 212 8.78 -14.40 13.85
C ILE A 212 7.61 -13.58 13.29
N GLY A 213 7.25 -12.49 13.97
CA GLY A 213 6.20 -11.60 13.48
C GLY A 213 6.57 -10.92 12.16
N LEU A 214 7.81 -10.50 12.02
CA LEU A 214 8.31 -9.90 10.77
C LEU A 214 8.29 -10.91 9.62
N ILE A 215 8.71 -12.16 9.86
CA ILE A 215 8.63 -13.25 8.86
C ILE A 215 7.17 -13.52 8.47
N SER A 216 6.24 -13.59 9.44
CA SER A 216 4.81 -13.77 9.15
C SER A 216 4.26 -12.62 8.29
N ILE A 217 4.65 -11.37 8.58
CA ILE A 217 4.29 -10.19 7.78
C ILE A 217 4.84 -10.30 6.37
N ILE A 218 6.13 -10.62 6.20
CA ILE A 218 6.79 -10.77 4.90
C ILE A 218 6.08 -11.82 4.05
N LEU A 219 5.85 -13.01 4.61
CA LEU A 219 5.20 -14.11 3.90
C LEU A 219 3.75 -13.79 3.52
N SER A 220 3.00 -13.16 4.41
CA SER A 220 1.63 -12.71 4.14
C SER A 220 1.57 -11.66 3.04
N ARG A 221 2.53 -10.70 3.02
CA ARG A 221 2.60 -9.68 1.99
C ARG A 221 3.03 -10.24 0.64
N LEU A 222 4.02 -11.13 0.64
CA LEU A 222 4.43 -11.85 -0.57
C LEU A 222 3.26 -12.62 -1.17
N ALA A 223 2.52 -13.37 -0.34
CA ALA A 223 1.31 -14.09 -0.76
C ALA A 223 0.24 -13.19 -1.36
N SER A 224 0.10 -11.97 -0.83
CA SER A 224 -0.93 -11.04 -1.29
C SER A 224 -0.63 -10.38 -2.64
N THR A 225 0.62 -10.38 -3.10
CA THR A 225 1.06 -9.67 -4.31
C THR A 225 0.20 -9.98 -5.55
N PRO A 226 -0.11 -11.26 -5.89
CA PRO A 226 -0.92 -11.54 -7.07
C PRO A 226 -2.34 -10.97 -6.99
N ALA A 227 -2.92 -10.89 -5.79
CA ALA A 227 -4.26 -10.34 -5.58
C ALA A 227 -4.34 -8.80 -5.73
N TYR A 228 -3.21 -8.10 -5.78
CA TYR A 228 -3.16 -6.66 -6.03
C TYR A 228 -2.58 -6.31 -7.39
N SER A 229 -1.48 -6.94 -7.80
CA SER A 229 -0.74 -6.55 -9.00
C SER A 229 -1.20 -7.28 -10.27
N PHE A 230 -1.56 -8.57 -10.17
CA PHE A 230 -1.94 -9.39 -11.32
C PHE A 230 -3.44 -9.69 -11.41
N PHE A 231 -4.19 -9.35 -10.38
CA PHE A 231 -5.63 -9.53 -10.36
C PHE A 231 -6.37 -8.72 -11.46
N PRO A 232 -5.97 -7.48 -11.83
CA PRO A 232 -6.55 -6.79 -12.97
C PRO A 232 -6.42 -7.58 -14.28
N LEU A 233 -5.22 -8.12 -14.57
CA LEU A 233 -4.98 -8.95 -15.74
C LEU A 233 -5.77 -10.25 -15.70
N PHE A 234 -5.84 -10.91 -14.53
CA PHE A 234 -6.67 -12.10 -14.35
C PHE A 234 -8.15 -11.84 -14.69
N LEU A 235 -8.70 -10.71 -14.27
CA LEU A 235 -10.08 -10.34 -14.60
C LEU A 235 -10.27 -10.16 -16.09
N VAL A 236 -9.39 -9.41 -16.76
CA VAL A 236 -9.54 -9.05 -18.17
C VAL A 236 -9.17 -10.22 -19.08
N GLU A 237 -8.05 -10.90 -18.84
CA GLU A 237 -7.54 -11.93 -19.75
C GLU A 237 -8.15 -13.32 -19.49
N TYR A 238 -8.17 -13.74 -18.21
CA TYR A 238 -8.61 -15.10 -17.88
C TYR A 238 -10.12 -15.18 -17.69
N MET A 239 -10.71 -14.23 -16.95
CA MET A 239 -12.14 -14.21 -16.68
C MET A 239 -12.95 -13.58 -17.81
N GLN A 240 -12.30 -12.90 -18.76
CA GLN A 240 -12.96 -12.09 -19.80
C GLN A 240 -14.05 -11.17 -19.21
N TRP A 241 -13.72 -10.58 -18.07
CA TRP A 241 -14.65 -9.78 -17.28
C TRP A 241 -14.06 -8.39 -16.99
N ASP A 242 -14.56 -7.40 -17.71
CA ASP A 242 -14.20 -5.99 -17.49
C ASP A 242 -14.90 -5.46 -16.22
N ALA A 243 -14.37 -5.80 -15.07
CA ALA A 243 -14.89 -5.43 -13.75
C ALA A 243 -13.80 -4.99 -12.77
N VAL A 244 -12.68 -4.46 -13.26
CA VAL A 244 -11.53 -4.09 -12.45
C VAL A 244 -11.92 -3.05 -11.39
N GLY A 245 -12.50 -1.93 -11.81
CA GLY A 245 -12.95 -0.88 -10.90
C GLY A 245 -13.99 -1.39 -9.88
N LEU A 246 -14.95 -2.21 -10.34
CA LEU A 246 -15.98 -2.80 -9.47
C LEU A 246 -15.34 -3.69 -8.38
N MET A 247 -14.44 -4.58 -8.74
CA MET A 247 -13.82 -5.53 -7.81
C MET A 247 -12.94 -4.81 -6.77
N PHE A 248 -12.11 -3.86 -7.20
CA PHE A 248 -11.31 -3.07 -6.26
C PHE A 248 -12.18 -2.14 -5.40
N GLY A 249 -13.25 -1.60 -5.95
CA GLY A 249 -14.24 -0.82 -5.20
C GLY A 249 -14.94 -1.63 -4.10
N ILE A 250 -15.41 -2.86 -4.42
CA ILE A 250 -16.00 -3.79 -3.44
C ILE A 250 -14.97 -4.13 -2.35
N GLY A 251 -13.73 -4.44 -2.74
CA GLY A 251 -12.66 -4.73 -1.79
C GLY A 251 -12.41 -3.57 -0.82
N ALA A 252 -12.25 -2.35 -1.33
CA ALA A 252 -12.03 -1.16 -0.52
C ALA A 252 -13.25 -0.82 0.37
N LEU A 253 -14.45 -0.94 -0.16
CA LEU A 253 -15.68 -0.70 0.61
C LEU A 253 -15.81 -1.69 1.77
N SER A 254 -15.46 -2.95 1.58
CA SER A 254 -15.50 -3.98 2.62
C SER A 254 -14.50 -3.74 3.76
N GLU A 255 -13.40 -3.01 3.50
CA GLU A 255 -12.40 -2.69 4.52
C GLU A 255 -12.88 -1.66 5.54
N ILE A 256 -13.72 -0.70 5.12
CA ILE A 256 -14.09 0.47 5.94
C ILE A 256 -14.67 0.06 7.29
N PRO A 257 -15.72 -0.81 7.38
CA PRO A 257 -16.28 -1.20 8.68
C PRO A 257 -15.28 -2.00 9.53
N VAL A 258 -14.48 -2.84 8.91
CA VAL A 258 -13.52 -3.69 9.64
C VAL A 258 -12.36 -2.87 10.20
N MET A 259 -11.85 -1.90 9.45
CA MET A 259 -10.83 -0.97 9.95
C MET A 259 -11.35 -0.13 11.12
N TYR A 260 -12.62 0.28 11.11
CA TYR A 260 -13.23 0.99 12.23
C TYR A 260 -13.22 0.17 13.53
N PHE A 261 -13.49 -1.13 13.45
CA PHE A 261 -13.48 -2.03 14.60
C PHE A 261 -12.12 -2.67 14.91
N SER A 262 -11.10 -2.46 14.08
CA SER A 262 -9.79 -3.11 14.18
C SER A 262 -9.13 -2.93 15.55
N HIS A 263 -9.24 -1.74 16.15
CA HIS A 263 -8.69 -1.46 17.49
C HIS A 263 -9.32 -2.37 18.57
N ARG A 264 -10.64 -2.63 18.50
CA ARG A 264 -11.33 -3.54 19.46
C ARG A 264 -10.88 -4.99 19.25
N LEU A 265 -10.72 -5.41 17.98
CA LEU A 265 -10.21 -6.74 17.64
C LEU A 265 -8.78 -6.94 18.15
N ILE A 266 -7.89 -5.96 17.93
CA ILE A 266 -6.50 -6.03 18.38
C ILE A 266 -6.42 -6.09 19.91
N ARG A 267 -7.22 -5.31 20.63
CA ARG A 267 -7.27 -5.38 22.10
C ARG A 267 -7.76 -6.72 22.63
N ARG A 268 -8.71 -7.35 21.93
CA ARG A 268 -9.32 -8.61 22.38
C ARG A 268 -8.47 -9.82 22.06
N PHE A 269 -7.89 -9.89 20.88
CA PHE A 269 -7.22 -11.08 20.35
C PHE A 269 -5.70 -10.95 20.29
N GLY A 270 -5.17 -9.72 20.38
CA GLY A 270 -3.76 -9.42 20.17
C GLY A 270 -3.39 -9.23 18.69
N ALA A 271 -2.25 -8.54 18.45
CA ALA A 271 -1.82 -8.21 17.09
C ALA A 271 -1.32 -9.43 16.30
N MET A 272 -0.47 -10.27 16.91
CA MET A 272 0.12 -11.44 16.25
C MET A 272 -0.91 -12.49 15.81
N PRO A 273 -1.87 -12.92 16.64
CA PRO A 273 -2.93 -13.84 16.20
C PRO A 273 -3.75 -13.29 15.04
N LEU A 274 -4.01 -11.99 15.02
CA LEU A 274 -4.74 -11.35 13.93
C LEU A 274 -3.93 -11.30 12.63
N ILE A 275 -2.61 -11.09 12.69
CA ILE A 275 -1.72 -11.20 11.52
C ILE A 275 -1.78 -12.62 10.94
N ALA A 276 -1.66 -13.64 11.79
CA ALA A 276 -1.73 -15.04 11.37
C ALA A 276 -3.11 -15.41 10.79
N PHE A 277 -4.19 -14.95 11.44
CA PHE A 277 -5.56 -15.15 10.96
C PHE A 277 -5.77 -14.47 9.60
N SER A 278 -5.30 -13.22 9.44
CA SER A 278 -5.39 -12.52 8.16
C SER A 278 -4.60 -13.23 7.06
N SER A 279 -3.43 -13.80 7.40
CA SER A 279 -2.65 -14.62 6.46
C SER A 279 -3.42 -15.88 6.02
N ALA A 280 -4.11 -16.56 6.94
CA ALA A 280 -4.99 -17.70 6.60
C ALA A 280 -6.15 -17.27 5.69
N MET A 281 -6.72 -16.07 5.90
CA MET A 281 -7.75 -15.53 5.01
C MET A 281 -7.19 -15.13 3.62
N VAL A 282 -5.93 -14.72 3.53
CA VAL A 282 -5.25 -14.56 2.23
C VAL A 282 -5.15 -15.92 1.52
N ALA A 283 -4.79 -16.99 2.23
CA ALA A 283 -4.77 -18.35 1.65
C ALA A 283 -6.13 -18.76 1.11
N LEU A 284 -7.20 -18.54 1.87
CA LEU A 284 -8.58 -18.82 1.44
C LEU A 284 -8.94 -18.00 0.18
N ARG A 285 -8.63 -16.70 0.18
CA ARG A 285 -8.89 -15.80 -0.96
C ARG A 285 -8.20 -16.28 -2.23
N LEU A 286 -6.90 -16.58 -2.15
CA LEU A 286 -6.12 -17.07 -3.30
C LEU A 286 -6.58 -18.46 -3.73
N GLY A 287 -6.94 -19.34 -2.80
CA GLY A 287 -7.53 -20.65 -3.07
C GLY A 287 -8.83 -20.52 -3.87
N ILE A 288 -9.68 -19.55 -3.54
CA ILE A 288 -10.91 -19.29 -4.31
C ILE A 288 -10.56 -18.87 -5.75
N TYR A 289 -9.58 -17.99 -5.96
CA TYR A 289 -9.17 -17.59 -7.30
C TYR A 289 -8.57 -18.74 -8.11
N ALA A 290 -7.87 -19.67 -7.45
CA ALA A 290 -7.26 -20.82 -8.11
C ALA A 290 -8.28 -21.93 -8.44
N ILE A 291 -9.20 -22.24 -7.52
CA ILE A 291 -10.07 -23.43 -7.60
C ILE A 291 -11.45 -23.07 -8.17
N PHE A 292 -12.01 -21.92 -7.75
CA PHE A 292 -13.37 -21.50 -8.06
C PHE A 292 -13.40 -20.15 -8.83
N PRO A 293 -12.79 -20.06 -10.03
CA PRO A 293 -12.71 -18.82 -10.81
C PRO A 293 -14.03 -18.49 -11.52
N PHE A 294 -15.10 -18.28 -10.77
CA PHE A 294 -16.40 -17.83 -11.30
C PHE A 294 -16.80 -16.50 -10.63
N LYS A 295 -17.63 -15.70 -11.28
CA LYS A 295 -17.92 -14.32 -10.87
C LYS A 295 -18.34 -14.18 -9.42
N ALA A 296 -19.25 -15.03 -8.92
CA ALA A 296 -19.69 -14.98 -7.52
C ALA A 296 -18.57 -15.34 -6.55
N GLY A 297 -17.72 -16.34 -6.87
CA GLY A 297 -16.54 -16.68 -6.08
C GLY A 297 -15.54 -15.53 -5.99
N ILE A 298 -15.31 -14.84 -7.10
CA ILE A 298 -14.43 -13.66 -7.14
C ILE A 298 -14.98 -12.51 -6.27
N VAL A 299 -16.29 -12.22 -6.37
CA VAL A 299 -16.94 -11.21 -5.51
C VAL A 299 -16.80 -11.57 -4.03
N PHE A 300 -17.06 -12.83 -3.66
CA PHE A 300 -16.89 -13.30 -2.28
C PHE A 300 -15.43 -13.15 -1.82
N ALA A 301 -14.47 -13.53 -2.65
CA ALA A 301 -13.04 -13.39 -2.36
C ALA A 301 -12.63 -11.91 -2.20
N GLN A 302 -13.27 -10.97 -2.90
CA GLN A 302 -13.04 -9.54 -2.69
C GLN A 302 -13.56 -9.05 -1.34
N LEU A 303 -14.67 -9.57 -0.83
CA LEU A 303 -15.16 -9.24 0.51
C LEU A 303 -14.18 -9.71 1.61
N LEU A 304 -13.43 -10.79 1.39
CA LEU A 304 -12.37 -11.23 2.32
C LEU A 304 -11.22 -10.22 2.43
N ASN A 305 -11.11 -9.26 1.49
CA ASN A 305 -10.11 -8.19 1.56
C ASN A 305 -10.25 -7.35 2.84
N SER A 306 -11.45 -7.25 3.38
CA SER A 306 -11.73 -6.63 4.68
C SER A 306 -10.88 -7.20 5.82
N ILE A 307 -10.62 -8.51 5.80
CA ILE A 307 -9.79 -9.20 6.79
C ILE A 307 -8.34 -9.23 6.33
N CYS A 308 -8.11 -9.59 5.05
CA CYS A 308 -6.76 -9.72 4.48
C CYS A 308 -5.94 -8.45 4.57
N PHE A 309 -6.58 -7.28 4.50
CA PHE A 309 -5.95 -5.97 4.60
C PHE A 309 -6.48 -5.15 5.77
N GLY A 310 -7.81 -5.04 5.93
CA GLY A 310 -8.43 -4.17 6.93
C GLY A 310 -8.10 -4.54 8.38
N VAL A 311 -7.88 -5.83 8.68
CA VAL A 311 -7.37 -6.28 9.99
C VAL A 311 -5.85 -6.33 10.01
N PHE A 312 -5.25 -6.86 8.94
CA PHE A 312 -3.80 -7.09 8.86
C PHE A 312 -3.00 -5.81 9.06
N HIS A 313 -3.31 -4.76 8.33
CA HIS A 313 -2.50 -3.53 8.31
C HIS A 313 -2.44 -2.84 9.67
N PRO A 314 -3.56 -2.58 10.37
CA PRO A 314 -3.51 -2.04 11.73
C PRO A 314 -2.82 -2.97 12.73
N ALA A 315 -3.03 -4.29 12.62
CA ALA A 315 -2.41 -5.26 13.51
C ALA A 315 -0.88 -5.27 13.33
N ALA A 316 -0.38 -5.23 12.09
CA ALA A 316 1.05 -5.18 11.80
C ALA A 316 1.70 -3.89 12.35
N ILE A 317 1.05 -2.73 12.21
CA ILE A 317 1.54 -1.46 12.77
C ILE A 317 1.61 -1.53 14.30
N VAL A 318 0.56 -2.03 14.95
CA VAL A 318 0.53 -2.18 16.42
C VAL A 318 1.59 -3.17 16.88
N PHE A 319 1.75 -4.30 16.20
CA PHE A 319 2.77 -5.28 16.51
C PHE A 319 4.19 -4.69 16.44
N ILE A 320 4.54 -4.05 15.33
CA ILE A 320 5.86 -3.42 15.16
C ILE A 320 6.09 -2.35 16.22
N SER A 321 5.08 -1.49 16.47
CA SER A 321 5.18 -0.42 17.45
C SER A 321 5.31 -0.92 18.88
N SER A 322 4.77 -2.10 19.21
CA SER A 322 4.87 -2.71 20.54
C SER A 322 6.21 -3.42 20.79
N CYS A 323 6.84 -3.92 19.73
CA CYS A 323 8.13 -4.60 19.83
C CYS A 323 9.33 -3.66 19.80
N VAL A 324 9.16 -2.42 19.36
CA VAL A 324 10.25 -1.45 19.18
C VAL A 324 10.18 -0.36 20.26
N PRO A 325 11.31 -0.03 20.94
CA PRO A 325 11.35 1.05 21.91
C PRO A 325 10.86 2.39 21.33
N PRO A 326 10.27 3.29 22.15
CA PRO A 326 9.71 4.55 21.68
C PRO A 326 10.68 5.40 20.86
N GLU A 327 11.97 5.41 21.22
CA GLU A 327 13.02 6.18 20.55
C GLU A 327 13.34 5.66 19.14
N LYS A 328 13.00 4.39 18.87
CA LYS A 328 13.27 3.70 17.59
C LYS A 328 12.01 3.39 16.77
N ARG A 329 10.84 3.92 17.16
CA ARG A 329 9.59 3.66 16.45
C ARG A 329 9.65 4.05 14.98
N SER A 330 10.30 5.16 14.64
CA SER A 330 10.53 5.56 13.25
C SER A 330 11.29 4.49 12.46
N PHE A 331 12.36 3.94 13.05
CA PHE A 331 13.09 2.82 12.44
C PHE A 331 12.21 1.58 12.27
N GLY A 332 11.40 1.22 13.28
CA GLY A 332 10.47 0.11 13.19
C GLY A 332 9.45 0.27 12.05
N MET A 333 8.89 1.48 11.89
CA MET A 333 7.96 1.78 10.79
C MET A 333 8.65 1.76 9.42
N THR A 334 9.88 2.27 9.31
CA THR A 334 10.68 2.18 8.10
C THR A 334 10.96 0.71 7.73
N LEU A 335 11.31 -0.12 8.71
CA LEU A 335 11.51 -1.56 8.52
C LEU A 335 10.22 -2.24 8.02
N TYR A 336 9.06 -1.90 8.61
CA TYR A 336 7.77 -2.41 8.15
C TYR A 336 7.47 -2.02 6.70
N ILE A 337 7.68 -0.75 6.34
CA ILE A 337 7.39 -0.26 4.98
C ILE A 337 8.37 -0.86 3.96
N SER A 338 9.66 -0.93 4.28
CA SER A 338 10.67 -1.41 3.31
C SER A 338 10.73 -2.93 3.27
N VAL A 339 10.90 -3.60 4.41
CA VAL A 339 11.12 -5.05 4.51
C VAL A 339 9.81 -5.80 4.61
N GLY A 340 8.84 -5.27 5.36
CA GLY A 340 7.53 -5.90 5.52
C GLY A 340 6.59 -5.70 4.33
N TRP A 341 6.82 -4.70 3.49
CA TRP A 341 5.94 -4.38 2.36
C TRP A 341 6.68 -4.30 1.02
N GLY A 342 7.69 -3.43 0.88
CA GLY A 342 8.36 -3.13 -0.39
C GLY A 342 9.09 -4.33 -0.98
N ILE A 343 9.97 -4.98 -0.22
CA ILE A 343 10.73 -6.16 -0.67
C ILE A 343 9.82 -7.33 -1.05
N PRO A 344 8.81 -7.73 -0.23
CA PRO A 344 7.89 -8.79 -0.62
C PRO A 344 7.13 -8.50 -1.92
N ASN A 345 6.66 -7.27 -2.12
CA ASN A 345 5.97 -6.91 -3.36
C ASN A 345 6.92 -6.91 -4.58
N LEU A 346 8.17 -6.45 -4.41
CA LEU A 346 9.17 -6.49 -5.48
C LEU A 346 9.43 -7.94 -5.91
N ILE A 347 9.77 -8.82 -4.98
CA ILE A 347 10.01 -10.24 -5.25
C ILE A 347 8.74 -10.90 -5.78
N GLY A 348 7.60 -10.60 -5.16
CA GLY A 348 6.30 -11.12 -5.53
C GLY A 348 5.92 -10.78 -6.97
N ASN A 349 6.13 -9.54 -7.41
CA ASN A 349 5.83 -9.13 -8.78
C ASN A 349 6.71 -9.84 -9.81
N LEU A 350 8.00 -10.03 -9.53
CA LEU A 350 8.87 -10.84 -10.37
C LEU A 350 8.34 -12.26 -10.52
N LEU A 351 8.10 -12.93 -9.39
CA LEU A 351 7.59 -14.30 -9.37
C LEU A 351 6.22 -14.41 -10.05
N CYS A 352 5.31 -13.47 -9.82
CA CYS A 352 3.98 -13.45 -10.44
C CYS A 352 4.09 -13.43 -11.96
N GLY A 353 4.91 -12.53 -12.53
CA GLY A 353 5.07 -12.42 -13.97
C GLY A 353 5.55 -13.72 -14.60
N PHE A 354 6.58 -14.35 -14.02
CA PHE A 354 7.10 -15.64 -14.50
C PHE A 354 6.08 -16.76 -14.34
N VAL A 355 5.42 -16.88 -13.18
CA VAL A 355 4.45 -17.96 -12.98
C VAL A 355 3.27 -17.84 -13.94
N VAL A 356 2.76 -16.62 -14.20
CA VAL A 356 1.67 -16.47 -15.17
C VAL A 356 2.12 -16.82 -16.58
N GLU A 357 3.33 -16.40 -17.00
CA GLU A 357 3.85 -16.65 -18.34
C GLU A 357 3.99 -18.15 -18.64
N TYR A 358 4.48 -18.94 -17.68
CA TYR A 358 4.78 -20.36 -17.88
C TYR A 358 3.71 -21.33 -17.40
N ALA A 359 2.90 -20.94 -16.41
CA ALA A 359 1.96 -21.83 -15.77
C ALA A 359 0.52 -21.31 -15.74
N GLY A 360 0.31 -20.00 -15.96
CA GLY A 360 -1.00 -19.37 -16.00
C GLY A 360 -1.52 -18.89 -14.64
N TYR A 361 -2.69 -18.22 -14.66
CA TYR A 361 -3.25 -17.52 -13.51
C TYR A 361 -3.68 -18.43 -12.36
N ARG A 362 -4.25 -19.61 -12.65
CA ARG A 362 -4.67 -20.52 -11.58
C ARG A 362 -3.49 -21.02 -10.76
N GLN A 363 -2.40 -21.37 -11.42
CA GLN A 363 -1.15 -21.83 -10.80
C GLN A 363 -0.49 -20.67 -10.04
N LEU A 364 -0.60 -19.43 -10.54
CA LEU A 364 -0.15 -18.24 -9.81
C LEU A 364 -0.84 -18.16 -8.44
N PHE A 365 -2.16 -18.14 -8.40
CA PHE A 365 -2.88 -18.03 -7.12
C PHE A 365 -2.65 -19.25 -6.24
N GLY A 366 -2.62 -20.47 -6.82
CA GLY A 366 -2.37 -21.72 -6.09
C GLY A 366 -0.99 -21.76 -5.44
N SER A 367 0.08 -21.40 -6.16
CA SER A 367 1.44 -21.39 -5.61
C SER A 367 1.63 -20.33 -4.52
N PHE A 368 1.05 -19.14 -4.68
CA PHE A 368 1.16 -18.08 -3.68
C PHE A 368 0.33 -18.37 -2.41
N THR A 369 -0.67 -19.25 -2.49
CA THR A 369 -1.39 -19.77 -1.30
C THR A 369 -0.44 -20.42 -0.30
N ILE A 370 0.64 -21.06 -0.77
CA ILE A 370 1.66 -21.70 0.08
C ILE A 370 2.33 -20.67 1.01
N PHE A 371 2.71 -19.50 0.47
CA PHE A 371 3.32 -18.43 1.29
C PHE A 371 2.35 -17.91 2.36
N ALA A 372 1.05 -17.83 2.05
CA ALA A 372 0.04 -17.42 3.01
C ALA A 372 -0.13 -18.45 4.13
N ILE A 373 -0.16 -19.75 3.80
CA ILE A 373 -0.21 -20.83 4.77
C ILE A 373 1.03 -20.81 5.65
N LEU A 374 2.22 -20.67 5.07
CA LEU A 374 3.47 -20.56 5.81
C LEU A 374 3.47 -19.34 6.75
N GLY A 375 2.98 -18.19 6.29
CA GLY A 375 2.86 -16.96 7.10
C GLY A 375 1.96 -17.14 8.31
N ALA A 376 0.86 -17.89 8.19
CA ALA A 376 0.01 -18.26 9.30
C ALA A 376 0.67 -19.30 10.21
N ALA A 377 1.26 -20.35 9.63
CA ALA A 377 1.85 -21.48 10.36
C ALA A 377 3.02 -21.07 11.26
N VAL A 378 3.86 -20.13 10.83
CA VAL A 378 5.01 -19.62 11.59
C VAL A 378 4.60 -19.15 12.99
N TYR A 379 3.48 -18.43 13.10
CA TYR A 379 2.96 -18.01 14.41
C TYR A 379 2.47 -19.18 15.26
N TYR A 380 1.69 -20.10 14.70
CA TYR A 380 1.11 -21.21 15.46
C TYR A 380 2.19 -22.17 15.95
N VAL A 381 3.20 -22.46 15.12
CA VAL A 381 4.35 -23.28 15.51
C VAL A 381 5.13 -22.65 16.66
N TYR A 382 5.32 -21.32 16.61
CA TYR A 382 5.99 -20.60 17.70
C TYR A 382 5.20 -20.72 19.01
N ARG A 383 3.90 -20.45 18.99
CA ARG A 383 3.03 -20.54 20.16
C ARG A 383 3.00 -21.96 20.75
N PHE A 384 2.97 -22.96 19.90
CA PHE A 384 3.02 -24.36 20.34
C PHE A 384 4.31 -24.67 21.08
N LYS A 385 5.45 -24.24 20.55
CA LYS A 385 6.75 -24.42 21.22
C LYS A 385 6.85 -23.69 22.55
N GLU A 386 6.34 -22.46 22.64
CA GLU A 386 6.29 -21.68 23.86
C GLU A 386 5.46 -22.38 24.96
N ALA A 387 4.26 -22.86 24.60
CA ALA A 387 3.39 -23.58 25.52
C ALA A 387 4.04 -24.86 26.06
N HIS A 388 4.77 -25.61 25.22
CA HIS A 388 5.48 -26.84 25.66
C HIS A 388 6.71 -26.53 26.49
N ALA A 389 7.38 -25.41 26.27
CA ALA A 389 8.53 -25.00 27.09
C ALA A 389 8.10 -24.62 28.52
N HIS A 390 6.99 -23.88 28.66
CA HIS A 390 6.45 -23.51 29.98
C HIS A 390 5.89 -24.72 30.75
N GLY A 391 5.24 -25.65 30.08
CA GLY A 391 4.72 -26.87 30.71
C GLY A 391 5.80 -27.88 31.15
N ARG A 392 7.05 -27.71 30.68
CA ARG A 392 8.20 -28.51 31.20
C ARG A 392 8.82 -27.89 32.44
N THR A 393 8.80 -26.55 32.58
CA THR A 393 9.33 -25.87 33.76
C THR A 393 8.42 -25.95 34.98
N GLU A 394 7.13 -26.28 34.84
CA GLU A 394 6.22 -26.55 35.96
C GLU A 394 6.25 -28.00 36.47
N LYS A 395 6.94 -28.89 35.77
CA LYS A 395 7.05 -30.34 36.16
C LYS A 395 8.42 -30.70 36.70
N THR A 396 9.33 -29.76 36.82
CA THR A 396 10.63 -29.89 37.49
C THR A 396 10.68 -29.02 38.78
#